data_195cbe887dfe6a020c26b174fcdc5408
#
_entry.id   195cbe887dfe6a020c26b174fcdc5408
#
_cell.length_a   1.000
_cell.length_b   1.000
_cell.length_c   1.000
_cell.angle_alpha   90.00
_cell.angle_beta   90.00
_cell.angle_gamma   90.00
#
_symmetry.space_group_name_H-M   'P 1'
#
loop_
_entity.id
_entity.type
_entity.pdbx_description
1 polymer ?
#
loop_
_entity_poly.entity_id
_entity_poly.type
_entity_poly.pdbx_seq_one_letter_code
_entity_poly.pdbx_strand_id
1 'polypeptide(L)'
;LLVCGVKEELELQRIIKKIRQRVLKKKLKKSTEIKWNNSNKEIKQKVFKKLKKVDFEIFTIILHKSKVYDYLRSKKHKLYNYLSNLIITECSIDGRFELVVDRSKNKRSLRDDFDNYIKNNLKRECLNLSISHEDSKSNGGLQVLDFISGAIFNKYEFGNLEYYDKIKDKITTEKEFP
;
A
#
# COMPACT_ATOMS: atom_id res chain seq x y z
N LEU A 1 4.19 6.64 1.95
CA LEU A 1 2.99 6.29 1.20
C LEU A 1 3.34 5.29 0.11
N LEU A 2 2.49 4.30 -0.13
CA LEU A 2 2.71 3.22 -1.08
C LEU A 2 1.45 2.97 -1.91
N VAL A 3 1.63 2.79 -3.21
CA VAL A 3 0.60 2.28 -4.13
C VAL A 3 1.18 1.07 -4.86
N CYS A 4 0.39 0.02 -5.04
CA CYS A 4 0.70 -1.08 -5.95
C CYS A 4 -0.25 -1.04 -7.13
N GLY A 5 0.30 -0.98 -8.33
CA GLY A 5 -0.41 -1.28 -9.57
C GLY A 5 -0.43 -2.78 -9.80
N VAL A 6 -1.60 -3.36 -10.02
CA VAL A 6 -1.76 -4.78 -10.30
C VAL A 6 -2.87 -4.99 -11.35
N LYS A 7 -2.63 -5.85 -12.34
CA LYS A 7 -3.64 -6.20 -13.34
C LYS A 7 -4.75 -7.08 -12.75
N GLU A 8 -4.38 -8.01 -11.88
CA GLU A 8 -5.31 -8.93 -11.23
C GLU A 8 -5.15 -8.89 -9.70
N GLU A 9 -5.97 -8.11 -9.02
CA GLU A 9 -5.98 -7.98 -7.56
C GLU A 9 -6.09 -9.33 -6.83
N LEU A 10 -6.85 -10.26 -7.39
CA LEU A 10 -7.05 -11.60 -6.81
C LEU A 10 -5.75 -12.37 -6.60
N GLU A 11 -4.70 -12.11 -7.38
CA GLU A 11 -3.40 -12.76 -7.19
C GLU A 11 -2.75 -12.33 -5.88
N LEU A 12 -2.77 -11.04 -5.55
CA LEU A 12 -2.26 -10.54 -4.28
C LEU A 12 -3.09 -11.05 -3.09
N GLN A 13 -4.41 -11.03 -3.21
CA GLN A 13 -5.30 -11.55 -2.17
C GLN A 13 -5.07 -13.04 -1.88
N ARG A 14 -4.80 -13.84 -2.91
CA ARG A 14 -4.50 -15.29 -2.79
C ARG A 14 -3.23 -15.55 -1.98
N ILE A 15 -2.27 -14.63 -1.95
CA ILE A 15 -1.05 -14.78 -1.14
C ILE A 15 -1.43 -14.93 0.34
N ILE A 16 -2.17 -13.98 0.86
CA ILE A 16 -2.61 -13.97 2.27
C ILE A 16 -3.51 -15.18 2.58
N LYS A 17 -4.46 -15.49 1.69
CA LYS A 17 -5.34 -16.66 1.84
C LYS A 17 -4.53 -17.97 1.97
N LYS A 18 -3.54 -18.17 1.09
CA LYS A 18 -2.68 -19.37 1.13
C LYS A 18 -1.80 -19.42 2.38
N ILE A 19 -1.32 -18.29 2.89
CA ILE A 19 -0.54 -18.23 4.12
C ILE A 19 -1.42 -18.59 5.31
N ARG A 20 -2.63 -18.03 5.41
CA ARG A 20 -3.59 -18.38 6.45
C ARG A 20 -3.89 -19.88 6.48
N GLN A 21 -4.19 -20.45 5.33
CA GLN A 21 -4.56 -21.86 5.24
C GLN A 21 -3.41 -22.83 5.58
N ARG A 22 -2.17 -22.52 5.17
CA ARG A 22 -1.05 -23.47 5.24
C ARG A 22 -0.15 -23.29 6.45
N VAL A 23 0.03 -22.07 6.92
CA VAL A 23 0.99 -21.76 7.99
C VAL A 23 0.31 -21.64 9.33
N LEU A 24 -0.91 -21.14 9.35
CA LEU A 24 -1.58 -20.75 10.57
C LEU A 24 -2.65 -21.76 11.01
N LYS A 25 -2.81 -22.84 10.24
CA LYS A 25 -3.75 -23.98 10.33
C LYS A 25 -4.79 -24.03 11.46
N LYS A 26 -4.46 -23.74 12.70
CA LYS A 26 -5.39 -23.82 13.85
C LYS A 26 -5.31 -22.65 14.83
N LYS A 27 -4.20 -21.92 14.86
CA LYS A 27 -4.01 -20.83 15.83
C LYS A 27 -4.77 -19.55 15.49
N LEU A 28 -5.28 -19.43 14.25
CA LEU A 28 -5.87 -18.20 13.71
C LEU A 28 -7.36 -18.26 13.41
N LYS A 29 -8.12 -19.12 14.06
CA LYS A 29 -9.58 -18.92 14.09
C LYS A 29 -9.99 -17.57 14.72
N LYS A 30 -9.07 -16.88 15.41
CA LYS A 30 -9.32 -15.58 16.07
C LYS A 30 -8.59 -14.37 15.49
N SER A 31 -7.52 -14.54 14.70
CA SER A 31 -6.82 -13.40 14.09
C SER A 31 -7.23 -13.23 12.65
N THR A 32 -7.97 -12.19 12.39
CA THR A 32 -8.50 -11.86 11.06
C THR A 32 -7.47 -11.22 10.16
N GLU A 33 -6.39 -10.65 10.70
CA GLU A 33 -5.43 -9.83 9.96
C GLU A 33 -3.99 -10.31 10.16
N ILE A 34 -3.23 -10.40 9.06
CA ILE A 34 -1.79 -10.67 9.06
C ILE A 34 -1.08 -9.37 8.73
N LYS A 35 -0.28 -8.85 9.68
CA LYS A 35 0.46 -7.61 9.54
C LYS A 35 1.97 -7.85 9.61
N TRP A 36 2.74 -6.94 8.99
CA TRP A 36 4.19 -6.95 9.06
C TRP A 36 4.70 -7.01 10.51
N ASN A 37 4.20 -6.12 11.37
CA ASN A 37 4.67 -6.01 12.75
C ASN A 37 4.34 -7.23 13.63
N ASN A 38 3.24 -7.95 13.31
CA ASN A 38 2.80 -9.12 14.08
C ASN A 38 3.28 -10.44 13.47
N SER A 39 4.05 -10.37 12.37
CA SER A 39 4.52 -11.56 11.65
C SER A 39 5.95 -11.89 12.00
N ASN A 40 6.19 -13.18 12.28
CA ASN A 40 7.55 -13.69 12.45
C ASN A 40 8.31 -13.77 11.11
N LYS A 41 9.61 -14.07 11.19
CA LYS A 41 10.49 -14.17 10.02
C LYS A 41 9.99 -15.19 8.99
N GLU A 42 9.47 -16.33 9.43
CA GLU A 42 8.95 -17.38 8.55
C GLU A 42 7.77 -16.90 7.69
N ILE A 43 6.82 -16.19 8.30
CA ILE A 43 5.67 -15.62 7.59
C ILE A 43 6.14 -14.59 6.57
N LYS A 44 7.03 -13.67 6.98
CA LYS A 44 7.61 -12.65 6.11
C LYS A 44 8.28 -13.28 4.90
N GLN A 45 9.16 -14.26 5.10
CA GLN A 45 9.84 -14.97 4.01
C GLN A 45 8.85 -15.65 3.05
N LYS A 46 7.77 -16.26 3.57
CA LYS A 46 6.74 -16.91 2.74
C LYS A 46 5.94 -15.88 1.92
N VAL A 47 5.62 -14.71 2.49
CA VAL A 47 4.98 -13.61 1.74
C VAL A 47 5.87 -13.19 0.58
N PHE A 48 7.12 -12.80 0.84
CA PHE A 48 8.02 -12.29 -0.19
C PHE A 48 8.40 -13.36 -1.24
N LYS A 49 8.53 -14.64 -0.85
CA LYS A 49 8.71 -15.74 -1.82
C LYS A 49 7.54 -15.86 -2.81
N LYS A 50 6.31 -15.54 -2.36
CA LYS A 50 5.14 -15.57 -3.23
C LYS A 50 5.02 -14.31 -4.07
N LEU A 51 5.37 -13.13 -3.52
CA LEU A 51 5.37 -11.86 -4.22
C LEU A 51 6.28 -11.87 -5.46
N LYS A 52 7.43 -12.56 -5.41
CA LYS A 52 8.32 -12.70 -6.58
C LYS A 52 7.62 -13.30 -7.81
N LYS A 53 6.53 -14.05 -7.63
CA LYS A 53 5.82 -14.77 -8.70
C LYS A 53 4.61 -14.02 -9.25
N VAL A 54 4.27 -12.89 -8.68
CA VAL A 54 3.13 -12.07 -9.10
C VAL A 54 3.65 -10.90 -9.91
N ASP A 55 2.93 -10.57 -10.97
CA ASP A 55 3.21 -9.38 -11.78
C ASP A 55 2.50 -8.19 -11.17
N PHE A 56 3.29 -7.21 -10.70
CA PHE A 56 2.80 -5.96 -10.12
C PHE A 56 3.93 -4.92 -10.09
N GLU A 57 3.53 -3.67 -10.01
CA GLU A 57 4.44 -2.53 -9.91
C GLU A 57 4.28 -1.81 -8.57
N ILE A 58 5.36 -1.25 -8.07
CA ILE A 58 5.38 -0.50 -6.81
C ILE A 58 5.73 0.95 -7.12
N PHE A 59 4.89 1.86 -6.64
CA PHE A 59 5.13 3.29 -6.62
C PHE A 59 5.13 3.74 -5.17
N THR A 60 6.19 4.41 -4.72
CA THR A 60 6.31 4.80 -3.32
C THR A 60 6.87 6.21 -3.16
N ILE A 61 6.34 6.91 -2.16
CA ILE A 61 6.86 8.19 -1.68
C ILE A 61 7.26 8.03 -0.22
N ILE A 62 8.51 8.35 0.07
CA ILE A 62 9.08 8.38 1.41
C ILE A 62 9.01 9.80 1.93
N LEU A 63 8.34 10.00 3.06
CA LEU A 63 8.22 11.29 3.70
C LEU A 63 9.16 11.36 4.91
N HIS A 64 10.14 12.26 4.85
CA HIS A 64 11.02 12.55 5.98
C HIS A 64 10.34 13.54 6.93
N LYS A 65 9.69 13.02 7.97
CA LYS A 65 8.91 13.85 8.92
C LYS A 65 9.69 14.98 9.55
N SER A 66 10.99 14.82 9.78
CA SER A 66 11.88 15.84 10.31
C SER A 66 12.04 17.05 9.39
N LYS A 67 11.90 16.86 8.09
CA LYS A 67 12.05 17.91 7.07
C LYS A 67 10.72 18.60 6.71
N VAL A 68 9.59 18.08 7.17
CA VAL A 68 8.26 18.66 6.90
C VAL A 68 8.00 19.86 7.77
N TYR A 69 7.56 20.97 7.18
CA TYR A 69 7.17 22.17 7.91
C TYR A 69 6.05 21.90 8.93
N ASP A 70 6.10 22.51 10.10
CA ASP A 70 5.18 22.26 11.22
C ASP A 70 3.72 22.51 10.86
N TYR A 71 3.43 23.53 10.03
CA TYR A 71 2.07 23.79 9.58
C TYR A 71 1.49 22.66 8.71
N LEU A 72 2.31 21.92 7.96
CA LEU A 72 1.89 20.74 7.19
C LEU A 72 1.71 19.52 8.10
N ARG A 73 2.58 19.40 9.14
CA ARG A 73 2.42 18.33 10.14
C ARG A 73 1.08 18.41 10.87
N SER A 74 0.58 19.62 11.11
CA SER A 74 -0.75 19.83 11.72
C SER A 74 -1.90 19.42 10.78
N LYS A 75 -1.70 19.48 9.45
CA LYS A 75 -2.70 19.19 8.42
C LYS A 75 -2.52 17.79 7.81
N LYS A 76 -2.35 16.76 8.63
CA LYS A 76 -2.03 15.38 8.19
C LYS A 76 -2.92 14.86 7.06
N HIS A 77 -4.24 15.15 7.10
CA HIS A 77 -5.16 14.67 6.07
C HIS A 77 -4.92 15.34 4.72
N LYS A 78 -4.63 16.64 4.72
CA LYS A 78 -4.32 17.37 3.47
C LYS A 78 -3.00 16.91 2.87
N LEU A 79 -1.97 16.72 3.70
CA LEU A 79 -0.69 16.18 3.28
C LEU A 79 -0.84 14.77 2.70
N TYR A 80 -1.63 13.91 3.36
CA TYR A 80 -1.93 12.58 2.86
C TYR A 80 -2.61 12.61 1.49
N ASN A 81 -3.64 13.47 1.31
CA ASN A 81 -4.35 13.61 0.03
C ASN A 81 -3.38 14.08 -1.08
N TYR A 82 -2.55 15.08 -0.78
CA TYR A 82 -1.55 15.61 -1.70
C TYR A 82 -0.54 14.54 -2.15
N LEU A 83 0.09 13.83 -1.19
CA LEU A 83 1.06 12.77 -1.49
C LEU A 83 0.40 11.60 -2.23
N SER A 84 -0.86 11.29 -1.92
CA SER A 84 -1.62 10.26 -2.64
C SER A 84 -1.83 10.66 -4.10
N ASN A 85 -2.20 11.91 -4.36
CA ASN A 85 -2.35 12.40 -5.73
C ASN A 85 -1.03 12.36 -6.49
N LEU A 86 0.07 12.80 -5.88
CA LEU A 86 1.39 12.76 -6.51
C LEU A 86 1.76 11.35 -6.95
N ILE A 87 1.55 10.35 -6.09
CA ILE A 87 1.96 8.98 -6.42
C ILE A 87 1.02 8.33 -7.45
N ILE A 88 -0.27 8.62 -7.39
CA ILE A 88 -1.25 8.08 -8.35
C ILE A 88 -0.98 8.65 -9.76
N THR A 89 -0.52 9.89 -9.86
CA THR A 89 -0.15 10.48 -11.15
C THR A 89 1.09 9.85 -11.78
N GLU A 90 1.96 9.23 -10.99
CA GLU A 90 3.12 8.48 -11.50
C GLU A 90 2.74 7.10 -12.04
N CYS A 91 1.60 6.56 -11.63
CA CYS A 91 1.14 5.26 -12.11
C CYS A 91 0.75 5.38 -13.59
N SER A 92 1.40 4.60 -14.47
CA SER A 92 1.04 4.51 -15.88
C SER A 92 -0.20 3.65 -16.03
N ILE A 93 -1.38 4.27 -15.83
CA ILE A 93 -2.66 3.55 -15.91
C ILE A 93 -3.44 4.07 -17.09
N ASP A 94 -3.74 3.17 -18.04
CA ASP A 94 -4.60 3.44 -19.18
C ASP A 94 -5.97 2.82 -18.96
N GLY A 95 -7.03 3.59 -19.22
CA GLY A 95 -8.42 3.11 -19.19
C GLY A 95 -9.07 3.12 -17.80
N ARG A 96 -9.81 2.06 -17.49
CA ARG A 96 -10.56 1.93 -16.24
C ARG A 96 -9.65 1.43 -15.12
N PHE A 97 -9.68 2.11 -13.96
CA PHE A 97 -8.96 1.64 -12.80
C PHE A 97 -9.73 1.82 -11.49
N GLU A 98 -9.51 0.92 -10.56
CA GLU A 98 -10.06 0.97 -9.22
C GLU A 98 -8.94 1.28 -8.21
N LEU A 99 -9.14 2.34 -7.43
CA LEU A 99 -8.28 2.71 -6.32
C LEU A 99 -8.85 2.16 -5.02
N VAL A 100 -8.23 1.11 -4.49
CA VAL A 100 -8.58 0.56 -3.17
C VAL A 100 -7.72 1.22 -2.10
N VAL A 101 -8.36 1.89 -1.15
CA VAL A 101 -7.71 2.63 -0.06
C VAL A 101 -7.98 1.94 1.28
N ASP A 102 -6.94 1.77 2.10
CA ASP A 102 -7.15 1.28 3.47
C ASP A 102 -8.01 2.28 4.27
N ARG A 103 -9.10 1.77 4.86
CA ARG A 103 -10.06 2.54 5.65
C ARG A 103 -9.47 2.97 7.02
N SER A 104 -8.32 3.62 6.99
CA SER A 104 -7.73 4.22 8.19
C SER A 104 -8.46 5.49 8.65
N LYS A 105 -9.22 6.12 7.73
CA LYS A 105 -10.04 7.31 8.04
C LYS A 105 -11.43 6.88 8.50
N ASN A 106 -11.68 6.92 9.81
CA ASN A 106 -12.97 6.51 10.39
C ASN A 106 -14.12 7.47 10.04
N LYS A 107 -13.84 8.78 9.88
CA LYS A 107 -14.86 9.78 9.54
C LYS A 107 -15.16 9.76 8.05
N ARG A 108 -16.46 9.68 7.70
CA ARG A 108 -16.93 9.71 6.30
C ARG A 108 -16.49 10.98 5.58
N SER A 109 -16.61 12.15 6.21
CA SER A 109 -16.20 13.43 5.62
C SER A 109 -14.73 13.44 5.17
N LEU A 110 -13.82 12.79 5.91
CA LEU A 110 -12.41 12.71 5.52
C LEU A 110 -12.16 11.78 4.32
N ARG A 111 -13.03 10.78 4.12
CA ARG A 111 -12.99 9.94 2.91
C ARG A 111 -13.55 10.71 1.72
N ASP A 112 -14.67 11.37 1.90
CA ASP A 112 -15.28 12.20 0.86
C ASP A 112 -14.32 13.32 0.42
N ASP A 113 -13.61 13.98 1.35
CA ASP A 113 -12.55 14.95 1.06
C ASP A 113 -11.40 14.35 0.24
N PHE A 114 -10.99 13.14 0.59
CA PHE A 114 -9.94 12.42 -0.17
C PHE A 114 -10.41 12.11 -1.59
N ASP A 115 -11.59 11.53 -1.73
CA ASP A 115 -12.14 11.11 -3.02
C ASP A 115 -12.31 12.31 -3.96
N ASN A 116 -12.86 13.41 -3.43
CA ASN A 116 -13.01 14.66 -4.17
C ASN A 116 -11.65 15.24 -4.57
N TYR A 117 -10.68 15.23 -3.64
CA TYR A 117 -9.35 15.73 -3.93
C TYR A 117 -8.68 14.94 -5.06
N ILE A 118 -8.72 13.62 -5.01
CA ILE A 118 -8.13 12.76 -6.06
C ILE A 118 -8.83 12.98 -7.39
N LYS A 119 -10.17 12.93 -7.44
CA LYS A 119 -10.96 13.12 -8.67
C LYS A 119 -10.72 14.46 -9.32
N ASN A 120 -10.61 15.53 -8.53
CA ASN A 120 -10.44 16.90 -9.04
C ASN A 120 -9.01 17.22 -9.50
N ASN A 121 -8.00 16.47 -9.02
CA ASN A 121 -6.60 16.75 -9.31
C ASN A 121 -5.94 15.74 -10.26
N LEU A 122 -6.58 14.63 -10.55
CA LEU A 122 -6.12 13.73 -11.61
C LEU A 122 -6.42 14.37 -12.96
N LYS A 123 -5.39 14.88 -13.63
CA LYS A 123 -5.46 15.56 -14.93
C LYS A 123 -5.73 14.65 -16.13
N ARG A 124 -6.10 13.40 -15.92
CA ARG A 124 -6.32 12.43 -17.01
C ARG A 124 -7.80 12.38 -17.35
N GLU A 125 -8.17 13.02 -18.44
CA GLU A 125 -9.56 13.13 -18.94
C GLU A 125 -10.25 11.81 -19.31
N CYS A 126 -9.52 10.71 -19.32
CA CYS A 126 -10.01 9.41 -19.83
C CYS A 126 -10.12 8.30 -18.79
N LEU A 127 -10.00 8.60 -17.50
CA LEU A 127 -9.98 7.53 -16.49
C LEU A 127 -11.35 7.35 -15.83
N ASN A 128 -11.99 6.22 -16.11
CA ASN A 128 -13.05 5.71 -15.23
C ASN A 128 -12.43 5.29 -13.88
N LEU A 129 -12.18 6.26 -13.01
CA LEU A 129 -11.67 6.04 -11.66
C LEU A 129 -12.82 5.69 -10.72
N SER A 130 -12.81 4.51 -10.14
CA SER A 130 -13.56 4.18 -8.95
C SER A 130 -12.65 4.19 -7.72
N ILE A 131 -13.15 4.72 -6.58
CA ILE A 131 -12.41 4.73 -5.33
C ILE A 131 -13.23 3.96 -4.29
N SER A 132 -12.63 2.95 -3.70
CA SER A 132 -13.21 2.18 -2.60
C SER A 132 -12.34 2.27 -1.34
N HIS A 133 -13.00 2.36 -0.17
CA HIS A 133 -12.32 2.35 1.13
C HIS A 133 -12.61 1.04 1.84
N GLU A 134 -11.62 0.16 1.89
CA GLU A 134 -11.79 -1.18 2.43
C GLU A 134 -11.08 -1.38 3.78
N ASP A 135 -11.60 -2.31 4.57
CA ASP A 135 -10.94 -2.74 5.81
C ASP A 135 -9.85 -3.76 5.47
N SER A 136 -8.61 -3.47 5.84
CA SER A 136 -7.46 -4.37 5.64
C SER A 136 -7.67 -5.76 6.24
N LYS A 137 -8.55 -5.90 7.25
CA LYS A 137 -8.91 -7.22 7.80
C LYS A 137 -9.56 -8.14 6.78
N SER A 138 -10.35 -7.59 5.88
CA SER A 138 -11.07 -8.34 4.84
C SER A 138 -10.32 -8.36 3.49
N ASN A 139 -9.46 -7.36 3.22
CA ASN A 139 -8.74 -7.25 1.96
C ASN A 139 -7.29 -7.77 2.07
N GLY A 140 -7.02 -8.89 1.39
CA GLY A 140 -5.68 -9.50 1.37
C GLY A 140 -4.64 -8.67 0.60
N GLY A 141 -5.06 -7.88 -0.38
CA GLY A 141 -4.19 -6.96 -1.12
C GLY A 141 -3.62 -5.87 -0.21
N LEU A 142 -4.49 -5.24 0.60
CA LEU A 142 -4.05 -4.26 1.60
C LEU A 142 -3.10 -4.85 2.65
N GLN A 143 -3.29 -6.12 3.03
CA GLN A 143 -2.35 -6.80 3.92
C GLN A 143 -1.00 -7.06 3.24
N VAL A 144 -0.99 -7.37 1.95
CA VAL A 144 0.27 -7.49 1.17
C VAL A 144 0.98 -6.13 1.12
N LEU A 145 0.24 -5.05 0.89
CA LEU A 145 0.79 -3.69 0.92
C LEU A 145 1.46 -3.35 2.26
N ASP A 146 0.92 -3.80 3.38
CA ASP A 146 1.53 -3.61 4.70
C ASP A 146 2.90 -4.32 4.79
N PHE A 147 3.06 -5.50 4.19
CA PHE A 147 4.37 -6.18 4.11
C PHE A 147 5.36 -5.43 3.22
N ILE A 148 4.93 -4.95 2.06
CA ILE A 148 5.78 -4.17 1.15
C ILE A 148 6.22 -2.87 1.83
N SER A 149 5.27 -2.16 2.43
CA SER A 149 5.52 -0.94 3.21
C SER A 149 6.50 -1.19 4.36
N GLY A 150 6.34 -2.31 5.07
CA GLY A 150 7.25 -2.72 6.14
C GLY A 150 8.68 -2.97 5.66
N ALA A 151 8.85 -3.57 4.47
CA ALA A 151 10.17 -3.79 3.88
C ALA A 151 10.85 -2.48 3.49
N ILE A 152 10.11 -1.56 2.86
CA ILE A 152 10.61 -0.23 2.47
C ILE A 152 10.94 0.59 3.74
N PHE A 153 10.06 0.59 4.74
CA PHE A 153 10.30 1.25 6.01
C PHE A 153 11.59 0.77 6.68
N ASN A 154 11.82 -0.55 6.71
CA ASN A 154 13.03 -1.12 7.31
C ASN A 154 14.31 -0.71 6.58
N LYS A 155 14.26 -0.53 5.26
CA LYS A 155 15.38 0.03 4.48
C LYS A 155 15.72 1.45 4.96
N TYR A 156 14.72 2.33 5.04
CA TYR A 156 14.95 3.75 5.33
C TYR A 156 15.23 4.03 6.81
N GLU A 157 14.58 3.31 7.72
CA GLU A 157 14.72 3.55 9.16
C GLU A 157 15.91 2.82 9.78
N PHE A 158 16.20 1.60 9.30
CA PHE A 158 17.20 0.72 9.92
C PHE A 158 18.31 0.27 8.98
N GLY A 159 18.32 0.69 7.73
CA GLY A 159 19.27 0.23 6.72
C GLY A 159 19.16 -1.26 6.38
N ASN A 160 18.05 -1.93 6.77
CA ASN A 160 17.88 -3.36 6.55
C ASN A 160 17.26 -3.65 5.19
N LEU A 161 18.04 -4.26 4.31
CA LEU A 161 17.65 -4.58 2.93
C LEU A 161 17.09 -5.99 2.74
N GLU A 162 17.03 -6.85 3.79
CA GLU A 162 16.67 -8.28 3.67
C GLU A 162 15.41 -8.54 2.84
N TYR A 163 14.37 -7.72 3.03
CA TYR A 163 13.09 -7.87 2.31
C TYR A 163 12.93 -6.89 1.16
N TYR A 164 13.57 -5.73 1.24
CA TYR A 164 13.58 -4.76 0.15
C TYR A 164 14.20 -5.35 -1.12
N ASP A 165 15.34 -6.05 -1.03
CA ASP A 165 16.00 -6.71 -2.16
C ASP A 165 15.14 -7.77 -2.85
N LYS A 166 14.08 -8.25 -2.20
CA LYS A 166 13.16 -9.24 -2.77
C LYS A 166 12.09 -8.62 -3.67
N ILE A 167 11.93 -7.30 -3.63
CA ILE A 167 10.89 -6.55 -4.35
C ILE A 167 11.45 -5.36 -5.14
N LYS A 168 12.75 -5.08 -5.06
CA LYS A 168 13.35 -3.90 -5.71
C LYS A 168 13.17 -3.88 -7.21
N ASP A 169 13.14 -5.05 -7.84
CA ASP A 169 12.90 -5.25 -9.28
C ASP A 169 11.46 -4.90 -9.72
N LYS A 170 10.55 -4.72 -8.76
CA LYS A 170 9.16 -4.32 -8.98
C LYS A 170 8.89 -2.87 -8.63
N ILE A 171 9.90 -2.15 -8.15
CA ILE A 171 9.76 -0.73 -7.79
C ILE A 171 9.98 0.11 -9.05
N THR A 172 8.88 0.65 -9.58
CA THR A 172 8.87 1.55 -10.73
C THR A 172 9.20 2.97 -10.34
N THR A 173 8.69 3.41 -9.18
CA THR A 173 8.94 4.77 -8.66
C THR A 173 9.23 4.71 -7.17
N GLU A 174 10.35 5.32 -6.77
CA GLU A 174 10.72 5.53 -5.37
C GLU A 174 11.20 6.99 -5.21
N LYS A 175 10.36 7.84 -4.64
CA LYS A 175 10.64 9.27 -4.47
C LYS A 175 10.75 9.62 -2.99
N GLU A 176 11.76 10.39 -2.63
CA GLU A 176 11.87 11.01 -1.33
C GLU A 176 11.24 12.40 -1.38
N PHE A 177 10.36 12.65 -0.41
CA PHE A 177 9.71 13.95 -0.25
C PHE A 177 10.26 14.61 1.00
N PRO A 178 10.75 15.87 0.88
CA PRO A 178 11.35 16.60 2.00
C PRO A 178 10.35 16.87 3.12
#